data_11b45577e25840ab5b47736130c415aa
#
_entry.id   11b45577e25840ab5b47736130c415aa
#
_cell.length_a   1.000
_cell.length_b   1.000
_cell.length_c   1.000
_cell.angle_alpha   90.00
_cell.angle_beta   90.00
_cell.angle_gamma   90.00
#
_symmetry.space_group_name_H-M   'P 1'
#
loop_
_entity.id
_entity.type
_entity.pdbx_description
1 polymer ?
#
loop_
_entity_poly.entity_id
_entity_poly.type
_entity_poly.pdbx_seq_one_letter_code
_entity_poly.pdbx_strand_id
1 'polypeptide(L)'
;MTEVRESCGVVGAIATDGDVKRRIWLALLALQHRGQEAAGIYTFDGSRFYHKKQLGLLDNAEDFNDLKGNSGIGHVRYSTVGQPASADTYTDPQKIEDFAQPYFSDRPKSGISLCHNGNIVNFPQLCNEIRSTGTFLSQTTCDAEVMLKILANQLSKEGILEKAVRKCMAIFEGAYSVVALTGNGELFAFRDPNGFRPLCYGESDGLIMFASESVALDINGIHNYSNVEPGELIVVRENEPILRKQLVKKDHHSRCMFEYVYFSRPDSTIEGRDVYTTRIKLGRNLARTYKTHADVIVPVPDTARPAAEGISHETGIPVLEGLIKNRYIGRTFIMPGQKNRDTAVRLKLNVVKAVVQGKNILLV
;
A
#
# COMPACT_ATOMS: atom_id res chain seq x y z
N MET A 1 22.84 -3.69 -7.41
CA MET A 1 21.85 -2.78 -6.79
C MET A 1 20.53 -3.51 -6.79
N THR A 2 20.07 -3.91 -5.63
CA THR A 2 18.72 -4.50 -5.46
C THR A 2 17.70 -3.39 -5.76
N GLU A 3 16.88 -3.59 -6.77
CA GLU A 3 15.78 -2.67 -7.10
C GLU A 3 14.86 -2.52 -5.88
N VAL A 4 14.58 -1.28 -5.51
CA VAL A 4 13.55 -0.97 -4.51
C VAL A 4 12.18 -1.25 -5.13
N ARG A 5 11.54 -2.34 -4.73
CA ARG A 5 10.34 -2.90 -5.37
C ARG A 5 9.16 -3.00 -4.40
N GLU A 6 8.79 -1.94 -3.70
CA GLU A 6 7.70 -2.08 -2.73
C GLU A 6 6.75 -0.91 -2.68
N SER A 7 5.47 -1.15 -2.91
CA SER A 7 4.43 -0.15 -2.69
C SER A 7 3.02 -0.72 -2.60
N CYS A 8 2.80 -1.79 -1.84
CA CYS A 8 1.44 -2.30 -1.58
C CYS A 8 0.53 -1.22 -0.97
N GLY A 9 -0.77 -1.36 -1.15
CA GLY A 9 -1.80 -0.54 -0.49
C GLY A 9 -2.61 -1.37 0.49
N VAL A 10 -2.78 -0.87 1.72
CA VAL A 10 -3.62 -1.48 2.75
C VAL A 10 -4.76 -0.56 3.14
N VAL A 11 -5.90 -1.15 3.47
CA VAL A 11 -7.10 -0.48 3.96
C VAL A 11 -7.71 -1.31 5.07
N GLY A 12 -8.27 -0.65 6.09
CA GLY A 12 -9.18 -1.24 7.06
C GLY A 12 -10.33 -0.30 7.33
N ALA A 13 -11.54 -0.82 7.51
CA ALA A 13 -12.69 0.03 7.78
C ALA A 13 -13.73 -0.64 8.70
N ILE A 14 -14.42 0.19 9.47
CA ILE A 14 -15.71 -0.13 10.11
C ILE A 14 -16.71 0.91 9.61
N ALA A 15 -17.86 0.44 9.12
CA ALA A 15 -18.94 1.28 8.58
C ALA A 15 -20.26 0.89 9.27
N THR A 16 -20.85 1.83 9.99
CA THR A 16 -22.12 1.58 10.72
C THR A 16 -23.34 1.43 9.81
N ASP A 17 -23.23 1.89 8.54
CA ASP A 17 -24.25 1.70 7.50
C ASP A 17 -24.26 0.30 6.88
N GLY A 18 -23.31 -0.57 7.27
CA GLY A 18 -23.19 -1.94 6.79
C GLY A 18 -22.59 -2.08 5.37
N ASP A 19 -22.17 -1.00 4.71
CA ASP A 19 -21.61 -1.04 3.34
C ASP A 19 -20.07 -0.97 3.34
N VAL A 20 -19.44 -1.68 4.28
CA VAL A 20 -17.97 -1.66 4.43
C VAL A 20 -17.24 -2.13 3.18
N LYS A 21 -17.78 -3.11 2.44
CA LYS A 21 -17.17 -3.64 1.21
C LYS A 21 -16.97 -2.56 0.15
N ARG A 22 -17.98 -1.72 -0.07
CA ARG A 22 -17.92 -0.60 -1.03
C ARG A 22 -16.90 0.44 -0.59
N ARG A 23 -16.88 0.76 0.71
CA ARG A 23 -15.90 1.72 1.27
C ARG A 23 -14.47 1.24 1.06
N ILE A 24 -14.20 -0.05 1.33
CA ILE A 24 -12.88 -0.66 1.12
C ILE A 24 -12.55 -0.73 -0.37
N TRP A 25 -13.50 -1.12 -1.22
CA TRP A 25 -13.29 -1.21 -2.67
C TRP A 25 -12.91 0.16 -3.26
N LEU A 26 -13.64 1.23 -2.92
CA LEU A 26 -13.31 2.60 -3.34
C LEU A 26 -11.93 3.04 -2.86
N ALA A 27 -11.59 2.76 -1.62
CA ALA A 27 -10.28 3.07 -1.05
C ALA A 27 -9.15 2.32 -1.77
N LEU A 28 -9.32 1.02 -2.04
CA LEU A 28 -8.35 0.22 -2.78
C LEU A 28 -8.21 0.67 -4.23
N LEU A 29 -9.30 1.08 -4.88
CA LEU A 29 -9.26 1.66 -6.23
C LEU A 29 -8.45 2.97 -6.24
N ALA A 30 -8.59 3.82 -5.22
CA ALA A 30 -7.76 5.01 -5.05
C ALA A 30 -6.28 4.67 -4.84
N LEU A 31 -5.98 3.51 -4.24
CA LEU A 31 -4.64 2.99 -4.00
C LEU A 31 -4.11 2.05 -5.11
N GLN A 32 -4.84 1.88 -6.24
CA GLN A 32 -4.48 0.94 -7.29
C GLN A 32 -3.11 1.19 -7.92
N HIS A 33 -2.61 2.44 -7.86
CA HIS A 33 -1.25 2.78 -8.28
C HIS A 33 -0.17 2.09 -7.44
N ARG A 34 -0.49 1.64 -6.22
CA ARG A 34 0.42 0.93 -5.31
C ARG A 34 0.52 -0.57 -5.61
N GLY A 35 -0.54 -1.18 -6.15
CA GLY A 35 -0.57 -2.61 -6.45
C GLY A 35 -1.48 -2.93 -7.64
N GLN A 36 -0.99 -3.74 -8.60
CA GLN A 36 -1.70 -4.11 -9.83
C GLN A 36 -1.66 -5.61 -10.15
N GLU A 37 -1.09 -6.43 -9.27
CA GLU A 37 -0.89 -7.86 -9.51
C GLU A 37 -1.98 -8.71 -8.88
N ALA A 38 -2.46 -8.31 -7.73
CA ALA A 38 -3.56 -8.97 -7.04
C ALA A 38 -4.25 -8.01 -6.09
N ALA A 39 -5.48 -8.30 -5.76
CA ALA A 39 -6.26 -7.60 -4.75
C ALA A 39 -7.09 -8.58 -3.92
N GLY A 40 -7.41 -8.19 -2.69
CA GLY A 40 -8.29 -8.97 -1.85
C GLY A 40 -8.98 -8.12 -0.79
N ILE A 41 -10.16 -8.57 -0.41
CA ILE A 41 -10.98 -7.97 0.66
C ILE A 41 -11.46 -9.09 1.57
N TYR A 42 -11.32 -8.89 2.87
CA TYR A 42 -11.98 -9.67 3.92
C TYR A 42 -12.95 -8.78 4.68
N THR A 43 -14.15 -9.27 4.92
CA THR A 43 -15.15 -8.61 5.74
C THR A 43 -15.64 -9.53 6.86
N PHE A 44 -16.21 -8.95 7.91
CA PHE A 44 -16.74 -9.66 9.07
C PHE A 44 -18.12 -9.09 9.44
N ASP A 45 -19.10 -9.98 9.65
CA ASP A 45 -20.49 -9.63 9.94
C ASP A 45 -20.88 -9.73 11.42
N GLY A 46 -19.89 -9.92 12.30
CA GLY A 46 -20.11 -10.18 13.72
C GLY A 46 -20.12 -11.68 14.08
N SER A 47 -20.19 -12.56 13.09
CA SER A 47 -20.22 -14.01 13.32
C SER A 47 -19.21 -14.78 12.47
N ARG A 48 -18.97 -14.35 11.23
CA ARG A 48 -18.06 -15.04 10.31
C ARG A 48 -17.38 -14.08 9.36
N PHE A 49 -16.24 -14.54 8.82
CA PHE A 49 -15.51 -13.85 7.77
C PHE A 49 -16.05 -14.23 6.39
N TYR A 50 -16.08 -13.24 5.51
CA TYR A 50 -16.26 -13.40 4.07
C TYR A 50 -15.03 -12.86 3.37
N HIS A 51 -14.65 -13.45 2.24
CA HIS A 51 -13.51 -12.94 1.50
C HIS A 51 -13.69 -13.10 -0.01
N LYS A 52 -13.00 -12.25 -0.72
CA LYS A 52 -12.82 -12.33 -2.17
C LYS A 52 -11.42 -11.87 -2.50
N LYS A 53 -10.75 -12.66 -3.33
CA LYS A 53 -9.42 -12.34 -3.86
C LYS A 53 -9.42 -12.48 -5.36
N GLN A 54 -8.61 -11.66 -6.05
CA GLN A 54 -8.44 -11.73 -7.49
C GLN A 54 -7.02 -11.36 -7.89
N LEU A 55 -6.59 -11.83 -9.06
CA LEU A 55 -5.38 -11.37 -9.72
C LEU A 55 -5.72 -10.20 -10.64
N GLY A 56 -4.74 -9.30 -10.80
CA GLY A 56 -4.90 -8.10 -11.62
C GLY A 56 -5.51 -6.91 -10.89
N LEU A 57 -6.14 -6.05 -11.66
CA LEU A 57 -6.72 -4.79 -11.20
C LEU A 57 -8.10 -5.01 -10.56
N LEU A 58 -8.47 -4.09 -9.67
CA LEU A 58 -9.84 -3.93 -9.19
C LEU A 58 -10.63 -3.14 -10.25
N ASP A 59 -11.30 -3.83 -11.15
CA ASP A 59 -12.02 -3.23 -12.28
C ASP A 59 -13.55 -3.34 -12.15
N ASN A 60 -14.05 -4.32 -11.40
CA ASN A 60 -15.48 -4.53 -11.24
C ASN A 60 -15.88 -4.66 -9.76
N ALA A 61 -16.71 -3.72 -9.29
CA ALA A 61 -17.24 -3.75 -7.93
C ALA A 61 -18.21 -4.90 -7.68
N GLU A 62 -18.89 -5.40 -8.71
CA GLU A 62 -19.87 -6.48 -8.63
C GLU A 62 -19.23 -7.80 -8.19
N ASP A 63 -17.95 -8.00 -8.48
CA ASP A 63 -17.20 -9.18 -8.06
C ASP A 63 -17.12 -9.35 -6.55
N PHE A 64 -17.37 -8.27 -5.79
CA PHE A 64 -17.34 -8.24 -4.33
C PHE A 64 -18.74 -8.21 -3.67
N ASN A 65 -19.81 -8.40 -4.43
CA ASN A 65 -21.18 -8.31 -3.91
C ASN A 65 -21.53 -9.34 -2.85
N ASP A 66 -20.88 -10.50 -2.85
CA ASP A 66 -21.09 -11.57 -1.85
C ASP A 66 -20.50 -11.26 -0.48
N LEU A 67 -19.68 -10.24 -0.36
CA LEU A 67 -19.11 -9.83 0.93
C LEU A 67 -20.18 -9.16 1.78
N LYS A 68 -20.23 -9.55 3.06
CA LYS A 68 -21.18 -9.04 4.06
C LYS A 68 -20.44 -8.54 5.30
N GLY A 69 -21.08 -7.63 6.03
CA GLY A 69 -20.59 -7.15 7.32
C GLY A 69 -20.34 -5.66 7.36
N ASN A 70 -20.01 -5.18 8.56
CA ASN A 70 -19.78 -3.79 8.88
C ASN A 70 -18.30 -3.46 9.13
N SER A 71 -17.44 -4.48 9.21
CA SER A 71 -16.00 -4.32 9.36
C SER A 71 -15.24 -5.11 8.31
N GLY A 72 -14.05 -4.64 7.91
CA GLY A 72 -13.27 -5.34 6.91
C GLY A 72 -11.88 -4.75 6.72
N ILE A 73 -11.05 -5.50 5.99
CA ILE A 73 -9.71 -5.11 5.56
C ILE A 73 -9.50 -5.44 4.09
N GLY A 74 -8.63 -4.70 3.43
CA GLY A 74 -8.35 -4.90 2.02
C GLY A 74 -6.91 -4.57 1.64
N HIS A 75 -6.48 -5.11 0.52
CA HIS A 75 -5.11 -5.02 0.04
C HIS A 75 -5.05 -4.98 -1.48
N VAL A 76 -4.15 -4.15 -2.03
CA VAL A 76 -3.68 -4.21 -3.41
C VAL A 76 -2.20 -4.52 -3.42
N ARG A 77 -1.82 -5.58 -4.16
CA ARG A 77 -0.48 -6.15 -4.12
C ARG A 77 0.40 -5.68 -5.25
N TYR A 78 1.62 -5.36 -4.87
CA TYR A 78 2.78 -5.26 -5.75
C TYR A 78 3.83 -6.27 -5.28
N SER A 79 4.31 -7.15 -6.17
CA SER A 79 5.26 -8.22 -5.84
C SER A 79 6.63 -7.66 -5.53
N THR A 80 7.14 -7.98 -4.35
CA THR A 80 8.48 -7.58 -3.89
C THR A 80 9.44 -8.75 -3.82
N VAL A 81 8.91 -9.88 -3.38
CA VAL A 81 9.61 -11.16 -3.26
C VAL A 81 8.70 -12.23 -3.88
N GLY A 82 9.24 -13.02 -4.79
CA GLY A 82 8.50 -14.08 -5.48
C GLY A 82 8.42 -13.85 -6.99
N GLN A 83 8.01 -14.88 -7.73
CA GLN A 83 7.80 -14.76 -9.16
C GLN A 83 6.55 -13.93 -9.45
N PRO A 84 6.56 -13.06 -10.48
CA PRO A 84 5.33 -12.46 -10.96
C PRO A 84 4.33 -13.56 -11.33
N ALA A 85 3.04 -13.28 -11.14
CA ALA A 85 1.98 -14.20 -11.49
C ALA A 85 2.17 -14.68 -12.94
N SER A 86 2.38 -15.98 -13.14
CA SER A 86 2.40 -16.60 -14.47
C SER A 86 0.98 -16.72 -14.99
N ALA A 87 0.82 -16.95 -16.30
CA ALA A 87 -0.49 -17.24 -16.88
C ALA A 87 -1.21 -18.38 -16.14
N ASP A 88 -0.48 -19.39 -15.67
CA ASP A 88 -1.02 -20.51 -14.89
C ASP A 88 -1.56 -20.09 -13.52
N THR A 89 -1.04 -18.99 -12.94
CA THR A 89 -1.51 -18.47 -11.66
C THR A 89 -2.92 -17.89 -11.76
N TYR A 90 -3.29 -17.34 -12.93
CA TYR A 90 -4.61 -16.76 -13.15
C TYR A 90 -5.76 -17.77 -13.22
N THR A 91 -5.44 -19.05 -13.43
CA THR A 91 -6.44 -20.12 -13.58
C THR A 91 -6.56 -21.05 -12.38
N ASP A 92 -5.62 -20.96 -11.44
CA ASP A 92 -5.57 -21.81 -10.23
C ASP A 92 -6.06 -21.05 -9.01
N PRO A 93 -7.26 -21.35 -8.46
CA PRO A 93 -7.82 -20.68 -7.29
C PRO A 93 -6.88 -20.75 -6.07
N GLN A 94 -6.18 -21.88 -5.85
CA GLN A 94 -5.27 -22.04 -4.73
C GLN A 94 -4.08 -21.08 -4.83
N LYS A 95 -3.54 -20.86 -6.02
CA LYS A 95 -2.46 -19.90 -6.23
C LYS A 95 -2.93 -18.46 -6.01
N ILE A 96 -4.19 -18.13 -6.31
CA ILE A 96 -4.78 -16.83 -5.99
C ILE A 96 -4.82 -16.63 -4.48
N GLU A 97 -5.29 -17.62 -3.74
CA GLU A 97 -5.33 -17.59 -2.27
C GLU A 97 -3.94 -17.44 -1.66
N ASP A 98 -2.96 -18.16 -2.18
CA ASP A 98 -1.58 -18.12 -1.70
C ASP A 98 -0.86 -16.81 -2.07
N PHE A 99 -1.28 -16.16 -3.14
CA PHE A 99 -0.59 -14.98 -3.68
C PHE A 99 -1.19 -13.65 -3.19
N ALA A 100 -2.51 -13.55 -3.03
CA ALA A 100 -3.20 -12.32 -2.68
C ALA A 100 -3.41 -12.18 -1.17
N GLN A 101 -3.16 -10.97 -0.65
CA GLN A 101 -3.56 -10.58 0.71
C GLN A 101 -4.99 -10.00 0.68
N PRO A 102 -5.70 -9.97 1.85
CA PRO A 102 -5.30 -10.39 3.20
C PRO A 102 -5.18 -11.91 3.38
N TYR A 103 -4.39 -12.33 4.39
CA TYR A 103 -4.34 -13.72 4.84
C TYR A 103 -5.23 -13.94 6.06
N PHE A 104 -5.66 -15.19 6.28
CA PHE A 104 -6.51 -15.57 7.40
C PHE A 104 -5.87 -16.70 8.23
N SER A 105 -6.12 -16.68 9.53
CA SER A 105 -5.80 -17.76 10.46
C SER A 105 -7.02 -18.05 11.35
N ASP A 106 -7.34 -19.33 11.52
CA ASP A 106 -8.36 -19.83 12.45
C ASP A 106 -7.91 -19.81 13.91
N ARG A 107 -6.69 -19.36 14.18
CA ARG A 107 -6.15 -19.13 15.52
C ARG A 107 -5.89 -17.64 15.72
N PRO A 108 -6.30 -17.06 16.89
CA PRO A 108 -7.07 -17.66 17.99
C PRO A 108 -8.42 -18.20 17.51
N LYS A 109 -9.13 -18.96 18.33
CA LYS A 109 -10.37 -19.68 17.95
C LYS A 109 -11.44 -18.79 17.28
N SER A 110 -11.43 -17.48 17.58
CA SER A 110 -12.29 -16.49 16.91
C SER A 110 -11.86 -16.18 15.46
N GLY A 111 -10.64 -16.53 15.07
CA GLY A 111 -10.05 -16.18 13.78
C GLY A 111 -9.43 -14.78 13.75
N ILE A 112 -8.51 -14.57 12.82
CA ILE A 112 -7.89 -13.27 12.56
C ILE A 112 -7.48 -13.17 11.09
N SER A 113 -7.71 -12.02 10.48
CA SER A 113 -7.21 -11.69 9.14
C SER A 113 -6.27 -10.50 9.20
N LEU A 114 -5.24 -10.51 8.33
CA LEU A 114 -4.19 -9.49 8.29
C LEU A 114 -3.74 -9.19 6.87
N CYS A 115 -3.46 -7.93 6.62
CA CYS A 115 -2.69 -7.47 5.47
C CYS A 115 -1.64 -6.42 5.88
N HIS A 116 -0.59 -6.25 5.08
CA HIS A 116 0.43 -5.28 5.37
C HIS A 116 1.04 -4.66 4.10
N ASN A 117 1.59 -3.48 4.28
CA ASN A 117 2.47 -2.81 3.32
C ASN A 117 3.87 -2.76 3.91
N GLY A 118 4.82 -3.40 3.24
CA GLY A 118 6.20 -3.42 3.68
C GLY A 118 6.92 -4.73 3.40
N ASN A 119 8.05 -4.94 4.09
CA ASN A 119 8.88 -6.13 3.95
C ASN A 119 9.61 -6.43 5.27
N ILE A 120 9.55 -7.70 5.70
CA ILE A 120 10.25 -8.20 6.88
C ILE A 120 11.57 -8.82 6.45
N VAL A 121 12.68 -8.21 6.84
CA VAL A 121 14.02 -8.64 6.38
C VAL A 121 14.49 -9.93 7.03
N ASN A 122 14.01 -10.25 8.24
CA ASN A 122 14.27 -11.51 8.92
C ASN A 122 13.26 -12.63 8.59
N PHE A 123 12.46 -12.45 7.51
CA PHE A 123 11.46 -13.42 7.06
C PHE A 123 11.96 -14.88 6.96
N PRO A 124 13.15 -15.18 6.34
CA PRO A 124 13.61 -16.56 6.23
C PRO A 124 13.85 -17.23 7.60
N GLN A 125 14.38 -16.47 8.55
CA GLN A 125 14.61 -16.94 9.92
C GLN A 125 13.29 -17.25 10.61
N LEU A 126 12.31 -16.33 10.52
CA LEU A 126 10.99 -16.50 11.12
C LEU A 126 10.21 -17.68 10.53
N CYS A 127 10.36 -17.93 9.22
CA CYS A 127 9.81 -19.15 8.59
C CYS A 127 10.34 -20.43 9.23
N ASN A 128 11.65 -20.52 9.49
CA ASN A 128 12.27 -21.68 10.11
C ASN A 128 11.80 -21.86 11.56
N GLU A 129 11.71 -20.78 12.32
CA GLU A 129 11.21 -20.78 13.70
C GLU A 129 9.76 -21.30 13.76
N ILE A 130 8.86 -20.79 12.90
CA ILE A 130 7.47 -21.24 12.87
C ILE A 130 7.36 -22.70 12.47
N ARG A 131 8.10 -23.15 11.45
CA ARG A 131 8.10 -24.56 11.02
C ARG A 131 8.57 -25.49 12.13
N SER A 132 9.56 -25.09 12.93
CA SER A 132 10.04 -25.87 14.07
C SER A 132 8.97 -26.09 15.15
N THR A 133 7.95 -25.26 15.22
CA THR A 133 6.80 -25.43 16.13
C THR A 133 5.70 -26.36 15.59
N GLY A 134 5.90 -26.94 14.39
CA GLY A 134 4.89 -27.77 13.72
C GLY A 134 3.74 -26.96 13.10
N THR A 135 3.86 -25.63 13.03
CA THR A 135 2.87 -24.77 12.39
C THR A 135 3.02 -24.86 10.88
N PHE A 136 1.93 -25.19 10.20
CA PHE A 136 1.88 -25.21 8.74
C PHE A 136 1.97 -23.78 8.20
N LEU A 137 2.89 -23.57 7.28
CA LEU A 137 2.93 -22.40 6.39
C LEU A 137 2.53 -22.89 5.01
N SER A 138 1.65 -22.18 4.35
CA SER A 138 1.41 -22.39 2.93
C SER A 138 2.73 -22.19 2.16
N GLN A 139 2.81 -22.63 0.92
CA GLN A 139 4.05 -22.47 0.12
C GLN A 139 4.24 -21.02 -0.38
N THR A 140 3.65 -20.06 0.34
CA THR A 140 3.79 -18.65 -0.04
C THR A 140 5.20 -18.15 0.28
N THR A 141 5.69 -17.31 -0.58
CA THR A 141 6.90 -16.52 -0.36
C THR A 141 6.57 -15.17 0.28
N CYS A 142 5.34 -15.01 0.79
CA CYS A 142 4.84 -13.75 1.32
C CYS A 142 5.06 -13.69 2.84
N ASP A 143 5.74 -12.65 3.29
CA ASP A 143 6.03 -12.39 4.70
C ASP A 143 4.76 -12.12 5.54
N ALA A 144 3.67 -11.64 4.91
CA ALA A 144 2.39 -11.40 5.58
C ALA A 144 1.81 -12.66 6.25
N GLU A 145 1.95 -13.84 5.62
CA GLU A 145 1.49 -15.09 6.23
C GLU A 145 2.26 -15.41 7.52
N VAL A 146 3.57 -15.24 7.48
CA VAL A 146 4.44 -15.45 8.64
C VAL A 146 4.10 -14.47 9.76
N MET A 147 3.91 -13.19 9.42
CA MET A 147 3.47 -12.16 10.36
C MET A 147 2.14 -12.53 11.02
N LEU A 148 1.17 -12.97 10.22
CA LEU A 148 -0.14 -13.42 10.71
C LEU A 148 -0.01 -14.59 11.68
N LYS A 149 0.77 -15.63 11.34
CA LYS A 149 0.94 -16.81 12.19
C LYS A 149 1.64 -16.47 13.52
N ILE A 150 2.64 -15.58 13.48
CA ILE A 150 3.30 -15.09 14.70
C ILE A 150 2.31 -14.29 15.57
N LEU A 151 1.59 -13.36 14.97
CA LEU A 151 0.60 -12.54 15.68
C LEU A 151 -0.50 -13.40 16.31
N ALA A 152 -1.06 -14.35 15.56
CA ALA A 152 -2.07 -15.29 16.03
C ALA A 152 -1.57 -16.14 17.21
N ASN A 153 -0.33 -16.61 17.14
CA ASN A 153 0.31 -17.36 18.22
C ASN A 153 0.55 -16.49 19.47
N GLN A 154 1.05 -15.26 19.29
CA GLN A 154 1.24 -14.33 20.40
C GLN A 154 -0.10 -13.95 21.04
N LEU A 155 -1.13 -13.70 20.23
CA LEU A 155 -2.47 -13.39 20.74
C LEU A 155 -3.07 -14.54 21.51
N SER A 156 -2.90 -15.79 21.03
CA SER A 156 -3.34 -16.98 21.75
C SER A 156 -2.63 -17.20 23.09
N LYS A 157 -1.35 -16.80 23.19
CA LYS A 157 -0.56 -16.93 24.42
C LYS A 157 -0.84 -15.81 25.43
N GLU A 158 -0.93 -14.58 24.95
CA GLU A 158 -1.05 -13.41 25.83
C GLU A 158 -2.48 -13.10 26.24
N GLY A 159 -3.48 -13.45 25.39
CA GLY A 159 -4.89 -13.10 25.60
C GLY A 159 -5.19 -11.60 25.55
N ILE A 160 -4.17 -10.76 25.37
CA ILE A 160 -4.25 -9.29 25.35
C ILE A 160 -3.57 -8.77 24.08
N LEU A 161 -4.34 -8.06 23.24
CA LEU A 161 -3.91 -7.61 21.91
C LEU A 161 -2.65 -6.73 21.98
N GLU A 162 -2.61 -5.75 22.88
CA GLU A 162 -1.48 -4.83 23.01
C GLU A 162 -0.17 -5.54 23.40
N LYS A 163 -0.27 -6.58 24.24
CA LYS A 163 0.90 -7.40 24.60
C LYS A 163 1.39 -8.22 23.41
N ALA A 164 0.45 -8.83 22.68
CA ALA A 164 0.75 -9.63 21.49
C ALA A 164 1.43 -8.76 20.41
N VAL A 165 0.85 -7.59 20.08
CA VAL A 165 1.42 -6.67 19.09
C VAL A 165 2.78 -6.13 19.53
N ARG A 166 2.96 -5.78 20.81
CA ARG A 166 4.27 -5.35 21.33
C ARG A 166 5.35 -6.43 21.12
N LYS A 167 5.01 -7.70 21.37
CA LYS A 167 5.93 -8.81 21.11
C LYS A 167 6.23 -8.99 19.62
N CYS A 168 5.24 -8.84 18.77
CA CYS A 168 5.44 -8.86 17.32
C CYS A 168 6.39 -7.74 16.87
N MET A 169 6.22 -6.52 17.39
CA MET A 169 7.13 -5.40 17.09
C MET A 169 8.58 -5.63 17.54
N ALA A 170 8.78 -6.49 18.55
CA ALA A 170 10.12 -6.87 19.00
C ALA A 170 10.75 -7.99 18.14
N ILE A 171 9.92 -8.77 17.44
CA ILE A 171 10.33 -9.90 16.60
C ILE A 171 10.55 -9.47 15.15
N PHE A 172 9.67 -8.61 14.62
CA PHE A 172 9.70 -8.23 13.21
C PHE A 172 10.80 -7.19 12.95
N GLU A 173 11.73 -7.53 12.08
CA GLU A 173 12.76 -6.63 11.59
C GLU A 173 12.41 -6.17 10.17
N GLY A 174 12.28 -4.88 9.96
CA GLY A 174 11.97 -4.34 8.64
C GLY A 174 10.98 -3.18 8.67
N ALA A 175 10.34 -2.96 7.52
CA ALA A 175 9.34 -1.93 7.30
C ALA A 175 7.97 -2.56 7.22
N TYR A 176 7.00 -2.10 8.02
CA TYR A 176 5.63 -2.60 7.94
C TYR A 176 4.60 -1.61 8.45
N SER A 177 3.49 -1.51 7.72
CA SER A 177 2.23 -0.93 8.16
C SER A 177 1.16 -2.01 8.04
N VAL A 178 0.60 -2.41 9.16
CA VAL A 178 -0.29 -3.57 9.29
C VAL A 178 -1.70 -3.11 9.60
N VAL A 179 -2.66 -3.73 8.93
CA VAL A 179 -4.08 -3.64 9.28
C VAL A 179 -4.61 -5.06 9.47
N ALA A 180 -5.34 -5.28 10.56
CA ALA A 180 -5.86 -6.60 10.89
C ALA A 180 -7.24 -6.52 11.53
N LEU A 181 -8.00 -7.63 11.42
CA LEU A 181 -9.36 -7.76 11.90
C LEU A 181 -9.50 -9.11 12.61
N THR A 182 -9.95 -9.09 13.87
CA THR A 182 -10.23 -10.31 14.63
C THR A 182 -11.68 -10.77 14.47
N GLY A 183 -11.95 -12.05 14.69
CA GLY A 183 -13.32 -12.58 14.77
C GLY A 183 -14.08 -12.21 16.06
N ASN A 184 -13.52 -11.32 16.88
CA ASN A 184 -14.21 -10.61 17.94
C ASN A 184 -14.69 -9.22 17.50
N GLY A 185 -14.50 -8.85 16.21
CA GLY A 185 -14.88 -7.56 15.67
C GLY A 185 -13.88 -6.43 15.93
N GLU A 186 -12.67 -6.73 16.43
CA GLU A 186 -11.63 -5.71 16.64
C GLU A 186 -10.91 -5.43 15.33
N LEU A 187 -11.08 -4.23 14.78
CA LEU A 187 -10.23 -3.70 13.72
C LEU A 187 -9.06 -2.96 14.36
N PHE A 188 -7.85 -3.31 13.98
CA PHE A 188 -6.68 -2.63 14.52
C PHE A 188 -5.59 -2.43 13.46
N ALA A 189 -4.77 -1.42 13.71
CA ALA A 189 -3.65 -1.09 12.86
C ALA A 189 -2.42 -0.77 13.70
N PHE A 190 -1.26 -1.17 13.21
CA PHE A 190 0.00 -0.81 13.85
C PHE A 190 1.11 -0.62 12.82
N ARG A 191 2.11 0.16 13.20
CA ARG A 191 3.19 0.57 12.32
C ARG A 191 4.54 0.21 12.93
N ASP A 192 5.53 -0.10 12.09
CA ASP A 192 6.88 -0.38 12.56
C ASP A 192 7.45 0.79 13.40
N PRO A 193 8.32 0.50 14.40
CA PRO A 193 8.84 1.53 15.29
C PRO A 193 9.73 2.59 14.63
N ASN A 194 10.20 2.37 13.38
CA ASN A 194 10.97 3.36 12.62
C ASN A 194 10.06 4.23 11.73
N GLY A 195 8.83 3.78 11.45
CA GLY A 195 7.86 4.49 10.61
C GLY A 195 8.24 4.55 9.14
N PHE A 196 8.75 3.45 8.58
CA PHE A 196 9.16 3.42 7.17
C PHE A 196 8.01 3.64 6.22
N ARG A 197 6.91 2.88 6.37
CA ARG A 197 5.75 2.96 5.47
C ARG A 197 4.66 3.83 6.04
N PRO A 198 3.96 4.62 5.21
CA PRO A 198 2.87 5.46 5.70
C PRO A 198 1.66 4.63 6.10
N LEU A 199 0.93 5.13 7.07
CA LEU A 199 -0.38 4.65 7.45
C LEU A 199 -1.14 5.80 8.10
N CYS A 200 -2.31 6.11 7.59
CA CYS A 200 -3.18 7.13 8.14
C CYS A 200 -4.49 6.53 8.67
N TYR A 201 -5.14 7.29 9.52
CA TYR A 201 -6.38 6.97 10.20
C TYR A 201 -7.28 8.19 10.17
N GLY A 202 -8.58 7.97 9.97
CA GLY A 202 -9.59 9.02 10.06
C GLY A 202 -10.99 8.47 10.30
N GLU A 203 -11.88 9.37 10.70
CA GLU A 203 -13.29 9.05 10.97
C GLU A 203 -14.22 10.15 10.46
N SER A 204 -15.39 9.78 9.99
CA SER A 204 -16.49 10.65 9.60
C SER A 204 -17.80 9.86 9.51
N ASP A 205 -18.88 10.42 10.05
CA ASP A 205 -20.27 9.94 9.88
C ASP A 205 -20.46 8.41 9.96
N GLY A 206 -19.97 7.80 11.05
CA GLY A 206 -20.11 6.36 11.28
C GLY A 206 -19.15 5.48 10.44
N LEU A 207 -18.18 6.09 9.76
CA LEU A 207 -17.11 5.41 9.07
C LEU A 207 -15.78 5.68 9.76
N ILE A 208 -15.07 4.62 10.13
CA ILE A 208 -13.69 4.67 10.62
C ILE A 208 -12.82 3.94 9.62
N MET A 209 -11.70 4.54 9.23
CA MET A 209 -10.85 3.95 8.20
C MET A 209 -9.36 4.13 8.49
N PHE A 210 -8.59 3.08 8.18
CA PHE A 210 -7.14 3.10 8.04
C PHE A 210 -6.78 2.94 6.56
N ALA A 211 -5.75 3.65 6.10
CA ALA A 211 -5.26 3.52 4.73
C ALA A 211 -3.77 3.84 4.60
N SER A 212 -3.13 3.31 3.56
CA SER A 212 -1.74 3.65 3.23
C SER A 212 -1.56 5.11 2.85
N GLU A 213 -2.56 5.74 2.23
CA GLU A 213 -2.53 7.15 1.80
C GLU A 213 -3.84 7.85 2.10
N SER A 214 -3.78 9.16 2.36
CA SER A 214 -4.94 9.99 2.67
C SER A 214 -5.98 10.04 1.56
N VAL A 215 -5.58 9.94 0.30
CA VAL A 215 -6.50 9.93 -0.84
C VAL A 215 -7.56 8.82 -0.76
N ALA A 216 -7.25 7.70 -0.09
CA ALA A 216 -8.22 6.62 0.14
C ALA A 216 -9.28 7.01 1.18
N LEU A 217 -8.94 7.89 2.11
CA LEU A 217 -9.85 8.49 3.08
C LEU A 217 -10.71 9.56 2.41
N ASP A 218 -10.07 10.45 1.62
CA ASP A 218 -10.73 11.55 0.91
C ASP A 218 -11.87 11.06 0.00
N ILE A 219 -11.64 9.99 -0.77
CA ILE A 219 -12.67 9.42 -1.67
C ILE A 219 -13.88 8.84 -0.90
N ASN A 220 -13.69 8.53 0.38
CA ASN A 220 -14.73 8.06 1.28
C ASN A 220 -15.35 9.17 2.15
N GLY A 221 -15.00 10.44 1.88
CA GLY A 221 -15.55 11.60 2.59
C GLY A 221 -14.89 11.87 3.95
N ILE A 222 -13.76 11.25 4.24
CA ILE A 222 -12.99 11.49 5.47
C ILE A 222 -11.87 12.49 5.18
N HIS A 223 -12.07 13.75 5.60
CA HIS A 223 -11.12 14.85 5.37
C HIS A 223 -10.31 15.23 6.61
N ASN A 224 -10.73 14.76 7.79
CA ASN A 224 -9.98 14.93 9.03
C ASN A 224 -9.29 13.59 9.39
N TYR A 225 -8.00 13.54 9.18
CA TYR A 225 -7.20 12.33 9.40
C TYR A 225 -5.88 12.64 10.10
N SER A 226 -5.35 11.65 10.77
CA SER A 226 -4.05 11.68 11.44
C SER A 226 -3.19 10.48 11.01
N ASN A 227 -1.90 10.55 11.30
CA ASN A 227 -1.04 9.38 11.09
C ASN A 227 -1.22 8.36 12.19
N VAL A 228 -1.01 7.10 11.86
CA VAL A 228 -0.62 6.09 12.84
C VAL A 228 0.87 6.30 13.10
N GLU A 229 1.22 6.66 14.34
CA GLU A 229 2.60 7.01 14.67
C GLU A 229 3.53 5.78 14.65
N PRO A 230 4.85 5.94 14.41
CA PRO A 230 5.80 4.85 14.49
C PRO A 230 5.76 4.13 15.84
N GLY A 231 5.55 2.80 15.81
CA GLY A 231 5.40 1.97 17.02
C GLY A 231 4.09 2.14 17.78
N GLU A 232 3.11 2.82 17.18
CA GLU A 232 1.75 2.94 17.71
C GLU A 232 0.87 1.76 17.28
N LEU A 233 -0.06 1.41 18.15
CA LEU A 233 -1.23 0.56 17.91
C LEU A 233 -2.49 1.38 18.08
N ILE A 234 -3.39 1.32 17.12
CA ILE A 234 -4.75 1.85 17.21
C ILE A 234 -5.72 0.66 17.11
N VAL A 235 -6.68 0.58 18.04
CA VAL A 235 -7.71 -0.46 18.07
C VAL A 235 -9.07 0.21 18.05
N VAL A 236 -9.91 -0.27 17.14
CA VAL A 236 -11.31 0.14 16.99
C VAL A 236 -12.20 -1.05 17.35
N ARG A 237 -13.12 -0.85 18.28
CA ARG A 237 -14.18 -1.79 18.66
C ARG A 237 -15.51 -1.11 18.50
N GLU A 238 -16.51 -1.87 18.15
CA GLU A 238 -17.87 -1.34 18.04
C GLU A 238 -18.35 -0.81 19.40
N ASN A 239 -18.91 0.41 19.41
CA ASN A 239 -19.42 1.09 20.60
C ASN A 239 -18.41 1.33 21.75
N GLU A 240 -17.12 1.25 21.48
CA GLU A 240 -16.07 1.60 22.44
C GLU A 240 -15.26 2.81 21.95
N PRO A 241 -14.67 3.58 22.88
CA PRO A 241 -13.71 4.62 22.51
C PRO A 241 -12.52 4.02 21.77
N ILE A 242 -12.01 4.74 20.78
CA ILE A 242 -10.85 4.29 20.02
C ILE A 242 -9.62 4.29 20.94
N LEU A 243 -8.98 3.13 21.03
CA LEU A 243 -7.76 2.97 21.80
C LEU A 243 -6.55 3.33 20.94
N ARG A 244 -5.79 4.34 21.34
CA ARG A 244 -4.48 4.67 20.75
C ARG A 244 -3.39 4.44 21.78
N LYS A 245 -2.38 3.65 21.45
CA LYS A 245 -1.34 3.27 22.40
C LYS A 245 0.04 3.21 21.75
N GLN A 246 0.96 4.04 22.23
CA GLN A 246 2.38 3.96 21.88
C GLN A 246 2.97 2.71 22.54
N LEU A 247 3.23 1.66 21.76
CA LEU A 247 3.79 0.39 22.25
C LEU A 247 5.32 0.41 22.31
N VAL A 248 5.96 0.93 21.26
CA VAL A 248 7.42 1.05 21.16
C VAL A 248 7.75 2.45 20.68
N LYS A 249 8.65 3.13 21.38
CA LYS A 249 9.14 4.46 21.00
C LYS A 249 10.60 4.37 20.62
N LYS A 250 10.97 4.98 19.49
CA LYS A 250 12.35 5.16 19.05
C LYS A 250 12.66 6.65 18.92
N ASP A 251 13.91 7.01 19.13
CA ASP A 251 14.35 8.41 19.04
C ASP A 251 14.48 8.90 17.60
N HIS A 252 14.60 7.97 16.65
CA HIS A 252 14.74 8.27 15.24
C HIS A 252 13.66 7.56 14.40
N HIS A 253 13.08 8.31 13.46
CA HIS A 253 12.14 7.81 12.47
C HIS A 253 12.83 7.77 11.10
N SER A 254 12.59 6.71 10.34
CA SER A 254 13.21 6.45 9.02
C SER A 254 12.16 6.41 7.92
N ARG A 255 11.51 7.56 7.69
CA ARG A 255 10.48 7.68 6.65
C ARG A 255 11.05 7.40 5.27
N CYS A 256 10.33 6.61 4.49
CA CYS A 256 10.74 6.29 3.13
C CYS A 256 10.59 7.51 2.22
N MET A 257 11.72 8.06 1.73
CA MET A 257 11.66 9.22 0.84
C MET A 257 11.04 8.89 -0.53
N PHE A 258 11.07 7.62 -0.97
CA PHE A 258 10.43 7.19 -2.22
C PHE A 258 8.91 7.35 -2.21
N GLU A 259 8.28 7.40 -1.04
CA GLU A 259 6.86 7.75 -0.93
C GLU A 259 6.60 9.15 -1.50
N TYR A 260 7.45 10.12 -1.18
CA TYR A 260 7.33 11.48 -1.72
C TYR A 260 7.77 11.59 -3.17
N VAL A 261 8.87 10.93 -3.55
CA VAL A 261 9.45 11.06 -4.89
C VAL A 261 8.62 10.33 -5.94
N TYR A 262 8.09 9.14 -5.61
CA TYR A 262 7.53 8.26 -6.63
C TYR A 262 6.25 7.53 -6.25
N PHE A 263 6.18 6.86 -5.08
CA PHE A 263 5.11 5.90 -4.84
C PHE A 263 3.76 6.53 -4.64
N SER A 264 3.67 7.54 -3.79
CA SER A 264 2.39 8.11 -3.40
C SER A 264 1.78 9.00 -4.48
N ARG A 265 0.49 9.08 -4.49
CA ARG A 265 -0.23 10.02 -5.36
C ARG A 265 0.12 11.46 -5.00
N PRO A 266 0.22 12.36 -6.00
CA PRO A 266 0.51 13.77 -5.71
C PRO A 266 -0.53 14.44 -4.81
N ASP A 267 -1.78 14.01 -4.89
CA ASP A 267 -2.92 14.51 -4.11
C ASP A 267 -3.03 13.89 -2.71
N SER A 268 -2.05 13.09 -2.27
CA SER A 268 -1.98 12.54 -0.91
C SER A 268 -1.20 13.46 0.03
N THR A 269 -1.59 13.43 1.31
CA THR A 269 -0.83 13.97 2.43
C THR A 269 -0.22 12.83 3.23
N ILE A 270 1.09 12.87 3.44
CA ILE A 270 1.84 11.89 4.21
C ILE A 270 2.61 12.61 5.31
N GLU A 271 2.49 12.15 6.56
CA GLU A 271 3.19 12.72 7.71
C GLU A 271 2.99 14.24 7.82
N GLY A 272 1.77 14.70 7.55
CA GLY A 272 1.40 16.12 7.56
C GLY A 272 2.02 16.95 6.44
N ARG A 273 2.57 16.30 5.40
CA ARG A 273 3.16 16.98 4.23
C ARG A 273 2.44 16.58 2.97
N ASP A 274 1.99 17.56 2.24
CA ASP A 274 1.41 17.39 0.91
C ASP A 274 2.47 16.93 -0.10
N VAL A 275 2.17 15.84 -0.81
CA VAL A 275 3.13 15.20 -1.74
C VAL A 275 3.40 16.08 -2.96
N TYR A 276 2.36 16.74 -3.50
CA TYR A 276 2.49 17.63 -4.66
C TYR A 276 3.46 18.79 -4.38
N THR A 277 3.20 19.52 -3.28
CA THR A 277 4.05 20.64 -2.84
C THR A 277 5.48 20.21 -2.54
N THR A 278 5.63 19.00 -1.96
CA THR A 278 6.96 18.43 -1.68
C THR A 278 7.72 18.18 -2.99
N ARG A 279 7.07 17.61 -4.03
CA ARG A 279 7.69 17.40 -5.35
C ARG A 279 8.08 18.71 -6.04
N ILE A 280 7.25 19.76 -5.93
CA ILE A 280 7.62 21.09 -6.42
C ILE A 280 8.90 21.59 -5.73
N LYS A 281 8.98 21.48 -4.39
CA LYS A 281 10.18 21.87 -3.63
C LYS A 281 11.42 21.07 -4.05
N LEU A 282 11.26 19.77 -4.28
CA LEU A 282 12.36 18.92 -4.79
C LEU A 282 12.84 19.40 -6.16
N GLY A 283 11.93 19.70 -7.08
CA GLY A 283 12.26 20.25 -8.38
C GLY A 283 13.02 21.59 -8.31
N ARG A 284 12.55 22.53 -7.47
CA ARG A 284 13.23 23.81 -7.23
C ARG A 284 14.64 23.60 -6.69
N ASN A 285 14.80 22.75 -5.69
CA ASN A 285 16.12 22.48 -5.10
C ASN A 285 17.07 21.84 -6.10
N LEU A 286 16.56 20.91 -6.94
CA LEU A 286 17.35 20.29 -8.01
C LEU A 286 17.87 21.34 -9.00
N ALA A 287 17.01 22.27 -9.43
CA ALA A 287 17.37 23.35 -10.35
C ALA A 287 18.40 24.33 -9.76
N ARG A 288 18.34 24.60 -8.45
CA ARG A 288 19.35 25.41 -7.74
C ARG A 288 20.71 24.73 -7.66
N THR A 289 20.69 23.40 -7.49
CA THR A 289 21.93 22.61 -7.34
C THR A 289 22.61 22.39 -8.69
N TYR A 290 21.83 22.12 -9.73
CA TYR A 290 22.34 21.80 -11.06
C TYR A 290 21.83 22.80 -12.09
N LYS A 291 22.72 23.68 -12.55
CA LYS A 291 22.38 24.61 -13.64
C LYS A 291 22.26 23.83 -14.95
N THR A 292 21.13 23.97 -15.61
CA THR A 292 20.83 23.29 -16.87
C THR A 292 20.42 24.33 -17.92
N HIS A 293 20.90 24.16 -19.15
CA HIS A 293 20.43 24.91 -20.30
C HIS A 293 19.59 24.00 -21.18
N ALA A 294 18.31 24.31 -21.30
CA ALA A 294 17.38 23.61 -22.16
C ALA A 294 16.34 24.59 -22.73
N ASP A 295 15.79 24.25 -23.88
CA ASP A 295 14.74 25.04 -24.51
C ASP A 295 13.35 24.70 -23.92
N VAL A 296 13.21 23.50 -23.37
CA VAL A 296 11.96 22.99 -22.83
C VAL A 296 12.19 21.92 -21.76
N ILE A 297 11.35 21.92 -20.73
CA ILE A 297 11.25 20.84 -19.73
C ILE A 297 10.12 19.90 -20.15
N VAL A 298 10.42 18.61 -20.24
CA VAL A 298 9.45 17.57 -20.59
C VAL A 298 9.32 16.59 -19.44
N PRO A 299 8.21 16.58 -18.69
CA PRO A 299 7.98 15.57 -17.65
C PRO A 299 7.64 14.21 -18.24
N VAL A 300 8.17 13.13 -17.66
CA VAL A 300 7.65 11.78 -17.90
C VAL A 300 6.34 11.62 -17.12
N PRO A 301 5.20 11.47 -17.81
CA PRO A 301 3.91 11.44 -17.15
C PRO A 301 3.72 10.14 -16.34
N ASP A 302 3.06 10.19 -15.15
CA ASP A 302 2.39 11.35 -14.56
C ASP A 302 3.19 11.93 -13.38
N THR A 303 4.09 11.17 -12.76
CA THR A 303 4.75 11.42 -11.47
C THR A 303 5.70 12.63 -11.50
N ALA A 304 6.36 12.86 -12.62
CA ALA A 304 7.37 13.92 -12.74
C ALA A 304 6.79 15.33 -12.90
N ARG A 305 5.51 15.50 -13.22
CA ARG A 305 4.90 16.80 -13.50
C ARG A 305 5.14 17.86 -12.41
N PRO A 306 4.88 17.60 -11.12
CA PRO A 306 5.09 18.62 -10.09
C PRO A 306 6.58 19.00 -9.93
N ALA A 307 7.50 18.04 -10.10
CA ALA A 307 8.93 18.32 -10.06
C ALA A 307 9.37 19.20 -11.25
N ALA A 308 8.86 18.91 -12.45
CA ALA A 308 9.11 19.73 -13.66
C ALA A 308 8.59 21.17 -13.49
N GLU A 309 7.40 21.36 -12.91
CA GLU A 309 6.88 22.67 -12.55
C GLU A 309 7.81 23.40 -11.57
N GLY A 310 8.31 22.68 -10.55
CA GLY A 310 9.27 23.23 -9.60
C GLY A 310 10.56 23.69 -10.27
N ILE A 311 11.09 22.93 -11.22
CA ILE A 311 12.27 23.32 -12.02
C ILE A 311 11.95 24.56 -12.86
N SER A 312 10.81 24.57 -13.55
CA SER A 312 10.38 25.70 -14.37
C SER A 312 10.26 27.01 -13.57
N HIS A 313 9.67 26.96 -12.40
CA HIS A 313 9.55 28.13 -11.51
C HIS A 313 10.92 28.69 -11.10
N GLU A 314 11.96 27.88 -11.02
CA GLU A 314 13.29 28.31 -10.62
C GLU A 314 14.15 28.78 -11.80
N THR A 315 13.95 28.17 -12.99
CA THR A 315 14.80 28.42 -14.17
C THR A 315 14.18 29.33 -15.20
N GLY A 316 12.85 29.49 -15.19
CA GLY A 316 12.09 30.17 -16.23
C GLY A 316 11.92 29.35 -17.53
N ILE A 317 12.45 28.13 -17.61
CA ILE A 317 12.32 27.26 -18.79
C ILE A 317 10.88 26.71 -18.83
N PRO A 318 10.17 26.79 -19.97
CA PRO A 318 8.78 26.35 -20.06
C PRO A 318 8.65 24.82 -19.92
N VAL A 319 7.61 24.37 -19.21
CA VAL A 319 7.19 22.97 -19.17
C VAL A 319 6.18 22.71 -20.27
N LEU A 320 6.44 21.70 -21.10
CA LEU A 320 5.51 21.27 -22.13
C LEU A 320 5.33 19.74 -22.12
N GLU A 321 4.15 19.27 -22.51
CA GLU A 321 3.82 17.85 -22.65
C GLU A 321 4.48 17.28 -23.90
N GLY A 322 5.77 16.95 -23.80
CA GLY A 322 6.55 16.33 -24.91
C GLY A 322 6.32 14.81 -25.00
N LEU A 323 5.77 14.20 -23.95
CA LEU A 323 5.39 12.79 -23.86
C LEU A 323 3.94 12.64 -23.44
N ILE A 324 3.16 11.89 -24.21
CA ILE A 324 1.76 11.55 -23.87
C ILE A 324 1.67 10.08 -23.49
N LYS A 325 1.08 9.82 -22.34
CA LYS A 325 0.85 8.46 -21.82
C LYS A 325 -0.49 7.91 -22.29
N ASN A 326 -0.48 6.73 -22.88
CA ASN A 326 -1.69 5.94 -23.09
C ASN A 326 -2.16 5.37 -21.74
N ARG A 327 -3.28 5.91 -21.22
CA ARG A 327 -3.82 5.55 -19.90
C ARG A 327 -4.39 4.14 -19.84
N TYR A 328 -4.70 3.52 -20.98
CA TYR A 328 -5.24 2.17 -21.08
C TYR A 328 -4.16 1.08 -21.07
N ILE A 329 -2.88 1.47 -21.08
CA ILE A 329 -1.75 0.55 -20.99
C ILE A 329 -1.17 0.59 -19.57
N GLY A 330 -1.21 -0.55 -18.90
CA GLY A 330 -0.69 -0.73 -17.55
C GLY A 330 0.83 -0.60 -17.42
N ARG A 331 1.42 -1.12 -16.35
CA ARG A 331 2.88 -1.09 -16.11
C ARG A 331 3.60 -1.96 -17.14
N THR A 332 4.60 -1.42 -17.81
CA THR A 332 5.31 -2.06 -18.94
C THR A 332 6.70 -2.57 -18.59
N PHE A 333 7.35 -2.01 -17.58
CA PHE A 333 8.73 -2.36 -17.23
C PHE A 333 8.86 -3.68 -16.45
N ILE A 334 7.73 -4.25 -15.99
CA ILE A 334 7.68 -5.55 -15.30
C ILE A 334 7.64 -6.72 -16.29
N MET A 335 7.39 -6.45 -17.58
CA MET A 335 7.25 -7.51 -18.60
C MET A 335 8.59 -8.25 -18.81
N PRO A 336 8.57 -9.59 -18.90
CA PRO A 336 9.76 -10.37 -19.17
C PRO A 336 10.24 -10.13 -20.61
N GLY A 337 11.57 -9.98 -20.76
CA GLY A 337 12.24 -9.81 -22.06
C GLY A 337 12.32 -8.36 -22.56
N GLN A 338 13.53 -7.94 -23.02
CA GLN A 338 13.78 -6.58 -23.45
C GLN A 338 12.91 -6.14 -24.64
N LYS A 339 12.74 -7.00 -25.66
CA LYS A 339 11.89 -6.70 -26.83
C LYS A 339 10.44 -6.41 -26.47
N ASN A 340 9.88 -7.16 -25.50
CA ASN A 340 8.53 -6.95 -25.04
C ASN A 340 8.40 -5.62 -24.27
N ARG A 341 9.40 -5.27 -23.44
CA ARG A 341 9.47 -3.99 -22.75
C ARG A 341 9.54 -2.81 -23.71
N ASP A 342 10.38 -2.89 -24.73
CA ASP A 342 10.54 -1.82 -25.74
C ASP A 342 9.23 -1.59 -26.52
N THR A 343 8.56 -2.66 -26.91
CA THR A 343 7.26 -2.57 -27.60
C THR A 343 6.21 -1.97 -26.66
N ALA A 344 6.15 -2.43 -25.42
CA ALA A 344 5.21 -1.93 -24.44
C ALA A 344 5.43 -0.46 -24.05
N VAL A 345 6.71 -0.02 -23.96
CA VAL A 345 7.03 1.41 -23.75
C VAL A 345 6.58 2.26 -24.92
N ARG A 346 6.79 1.81 -26.17
CA ARG A 346 6.33 2.52 -27.37
C ARG A 346 4.79 2.64 -27.45
N LEU A 347 4.07 1.61 -27.02
CA LEU A 347 2.62 1.66 -26.95
C LEU A 347 2.13 2.58 -25.82
N LYS A 348 2.89 2.68 -24.74
CA LYS A 348 2.53 3.46 -23.55
C LYS A 348 2.85 4.94 -23.66
N LEU A 349 4.00 5.28 -24.22
CA LEU A 349 4.48 6.66 -24.31
C LEU A 349 4.67 7.05 -25.77
N ASN A 350 4.00 8.11 -26.19
CA ASN A 350 4.15 8.68 -27.50
C ASN A 350 4.74 10.09 -27.43
N VAL A 351 5.65 10.41 -28.36
CA VAL A 351 6.34 11.69 -28.43
C VAL A 351 5.51 12.71 -29.21
N VAL A 352 5.36 13.90 -28.64
CA VAL A 352 4.74 15.05 -29.32
C VAL A 352 5.85 15.77 -30.12
N LYS A 353 6.01 15.39 -31.41
CA LYS A 353 7.11 15.88 -32.26
C LYS A 353 7.19 17.41 -32.31
N ALA A 354 6.05 18.11 -32.40
CA ALA A 354 6.00 19.57 -32.43
C ALA A 354 6.61 20.25 -31.19
N VAL A 355 6.64 19.54 -30.05
CA VAL A 355 7.21 20.03 -28.80
C VAL A 355 8.70 19.81 -28.70
N VAL A 356 9.20 18.66 -29.22
CA VAL A 356 10.57 18.19 -28.94
C VAL A 356 11.53 18.34 -30.13
N GLN A 357 11.03 18.41 -31.36
CA GLN A 357 11.87 18.40 -32.55
C GLN A 357 12.76 19.66 -32.63
N GLY A 358 14.06 19.47 -32.76
CA GLY A 358 15.06 20.54 -32.88
C GLY A 358 15.31 21.31 -31.59
N LYS A 359 14.89 20.82 -30.42
CA LYS A 359 15.08 21.47 -29.13
C LYS A 359 16.00 20.68 -28.21
N ASN A 360 16.73 21.40 -27.35
CA ASN A 360 17.40 20.82 -26.20
C ASN A 360 16.37 20.57 -25.09
N ILE A 361 16.21 19.32 -24.69
CA ILE A 361 15.16 18.89 -23.75
C ILE A 361 15.77 18.58 -22.39
N LEU A 362 15.21 19.15 -21.34
CA LEU A 362 15.39 18.65 -19.98
C LEU A 362 14.27 17.64 -19.69
N LEU A 363 14.61 16.36 -19.71
CA LEU A 363 13.68 15.29 -19.34
C LEU A 363 13.66 15.10 -17.82
N VAL A 364 12.47 15.11 -17.21
CA VAL A 364 12.27 14.97 -15.77
C VAL A 364 11.49 13.72 -15.43
#